data_baf013b7f61de8220d7d37598141cc10
#
_entry.id   baf013b7f61de8220d7d37598141cc10
#
_cell.length_a   1.000
_cell.length_b   1.000
_cell.length_c   1.000
_cell.angle_alpha   90.00
_cell.angle_beta   90.00
_cell.angle_gamma   90.00
#
_symmetry.space_group_name_H-M   'P 1'
#
loop_
_entity.id
_entity.type
_entity.pdbx_description
1 polymer ?
#
loop_
_entity_poly.entity_id
_entity_poly.type
_entity_poly.pdbx_seq_one_letter_code
_entity_poly.pdbx_strand_id
1 'polypeptide(L)'
;MALAGAAAFEAAGEANEAAKVLEAAIAVKFNPALVAAYARCDAEQVSRRLAKAETWLQQRPTDPDLLTALGMLCLNGQLWGQAERYLLRSLSRRSDAQTHALLGSLYDRLDRPADAVRHWRLALSLIHI
;
A
#
# COMPACT_ATOMS: atom_id res chain seq x y z
N MET A 1 -3.57 10.04 16.90
CA MET A 1 -2.60 11.13 17.04
C MET A 1 -1.68 11.23 15.83
N ALA A 2 -0.90 10.17 15.55
CA ALA A 2 0.02 10.20 14.41
C ALA A 2 -0.71 10.34 13.06
N LEU A 3 -1.85 9.67 12.88
CA LEU A 3 -2.63 9.80 11.65
C LEU A 3 -3.13 11.22 11.42
N ALA A 4 -3.60 11.89 12.47
CA ALA A 4 -4.07 13.28 12.37
C ALA A 4 -2.92 14.23 12.07
N GLY A 5 -1.76 14.04 12.73
CA GLY A 5 -0.57 14.86 12.52
C GLY A 5 -0.04 14.71 11.09
N ALA A 6 0.04 13.46 10.61
CA ALA A 6 0.49 13.20 9.24
C ALA A 6 -0.49 13.81 8.23
N ALA A 7 -1.79 13.68 8.44
CA ALA A 7 -2.79 14.25 7.55
C ALA A 7 -2.68 15.77 7.48
N ALA A 8 -2.40 16.43 8.62
CA ALA A 8 -2.20 17.87 8.67
C ALA A 8 -0.98 18.30 7.84
N PHE A 9 0.14 17.57 7.95
CA PHE A 9 1.32 17.84 7.15
C PHE A 9 1.07 17.60 5.66
N GLU A 10 0.36 16.54 5.31
CA GLU A 10 0.01 16.28 3.90
C GLU A 10 -0.84 17.41 3.33
N ALA A 11 -1.85 17.88 4.10
CA ALA A 11 -2.71 18.98 3.68
C ALA A 11 -1.94 20.28 3.51
N ALA A 12 -0.87 20.47 4.27
CA ALA A 12 -0.01 21.66 4.17
C ALA A 12 1.07 21.53 3.08
N GLY A 13 1.11 20.42 2.34
CA GLY A 13 2.12 20.18 1.33
C GLY A 13 3.49 19.79 1.89
N GLU A 14 3.53 19.31 3.15
CA GLU A 14 4.75 18.94 3.84
C GLU A 14 4.85 17.40 3.93
N ALA A 15 4.99 16.75 2.77
CA ALA A 15 4.97 15.29 2.68
C ALA A 15 6.14 14.62 3.41
N ASN A 16 7.32 15.26 3.45
CA ASN A 16 8.46 14.72 4.19
C ASN A 16 8.20 14.71 5.69
N GLU A 17 7.57 15.74 6.22
CA GLU A 17 7.22 15.79 7.64
C GLU A 17 6.14 14.76 7.97
N ALA A 18 5.16 14.60 7.08
CA ALA A 18 4.16 13.55 7.23
C ALA A 18 4.80 12.16 7.30
N ALA A 19 5.75 11.90 6.41
CA ALA A 19 6.48 10.62 6.40
C ALA A 19 7.21 10.39 7.72
N LYS A 20 7.89 11.41 8.25
CA LYS A 20 8.62 11.29 9.53
C LYS A 20 7.71 10.99 10.70
N VAL A 21 6.54 11.62 10.74
CA VAL A 21 5.56 11.35 11.80
C VAL A 21 5.11 9.89 11.77
N LEU A 22 4.79 9.38 10.59
CA LEU A 22 4.35 7.99 10.45
C LEU A 22 5.48 7.01 10.73
N GLU A 23 6.69 7.29 10.26
CA GLU A 23 7.86 6.45 10.53
C GLU A 23 8.12 6.32 12.03
N ALA A 24 8.04 7.44 12.76
CA ALA A 24 8.24 7.42 14.20
C ALA A 24 7.16 6.62 14.92
N ALA A 25 5.91 6.78 14.51
CA ALA A 25 4.80 6.05 15.12
C ALA A 25 4.88 4.55 14.83
N ILE A 26 5.25 4.17 13.61
CA ILE A 26 5.42 2.76 13.22
C ILE A 26 6.57 2.12 14.00
N ALA A 27 7.65 2.87 14.25
CA ALA A 27 8.77 2.39 15.04
C ALA A 27 8.38 2.07 16.48
N VAL A 28 7.46 2.85 17.04
CA VAL A 28 6.95 2.59 18.41
C VAL A 28 6.04 1.37 18.43
N LYS A 29 5.09 1.32 17.49
CA LYS A 29 4.15 0.19 17.40
C LYS A 29 3.71 0.03 15.96
N PHE A 30 4.05 -1.10 15.36
CA PHE A 30 3.61 -1.43 14.02
C PHE A 30 2.09 -1.57 13.99
N ASN A 31 1.44 -0.89 13.04
CA ASN A 31 -0.02 -0.82 12.97
C ASN A 31 -0.45 -0.75 11.50
N PRO A 32 -1.40 -1.60 11.07
CA PRO A 32 -1.84 -1.60 9.67
C PRO A 32 -2.36 -0.26 9.16
N ALA A 33 -3.08 0.50 10.01
CA ALA A 33 -3.61 1.81 9.60
C ALA A 33 -2.50 2.82 9.34
N LEU A 34 -1.42 2.77 10.15
CA LEU A 34 -0.26 3.64 9.95
C LEU A 34 0.48 3.29 8.67
N VAL A 35 0.66 2.01 8.41
CA VAL A 35 1.33 1.53 7.20
C VAL A 35 0.52 1.89 5.96
N ALA A 36 -0.80 1.72 6.00
CA ALA A 36 -1.68 2.10 4.91
C ALA A 36 -1.61 3.61 4.62
N ALA A 37 -1.61 4.44 5.68
CA ALA A 37 -1.46 5.89 5.52
C ALA A 37 -0.12 6.25 4.92
N TYR A 38 0.93 5.54 5.31
CA TYR A 38 2.28 5.76 4.78
C TYR A 38 2.35 5.49 3.27
N ALA A 39 1.61 4.49 2.80
CA ALA A 39 1.59 4.12 1.38
C ALA A 39 0.75 5.07 0.53
N ARG A 40 -0.12 5.88 1.11
CA ARG A 40 -0.90 6.87 0.38
C ARG A 40 -0.08 8.13 0.23
N CYS A 41 0.61 8.26 -0.89
CA CYS A 41 1.49 9.39 -1.16
C CYS A 41 1.56 9.65 -2.66
N ASP A 42 2.09 10.82 -3.01
CA ASP A 42 2.34 11.18 -4.40
C ASP A 42 3.56 10.44 -4.95
N ALA A 43 3.65 10.38 -6.27
CA ALA A 43 4.72 9.65 -6.95
C ALA A 43 6.13 10.09 -6.52
N GLU A 44 6.31 11.36 -6.23
CA GLU A 44 7.62 11.90 -5.82
C GLU A 44 8.09 11.41 -4.45
N GLN A 45 7.16 10.90 -3.62
CA GLN A 45 7.49 10.34 -2.30
C GLN A 45 7.81 8.84 -2.36
N VAL A 46 7.52 8.18 -3.48
CA VAL A 46 7.57 6.71 -3.55
C VAL A 46 8.96 6.16 -3.29
N SER A 47 10.00 6.69 -3.94
CA SER A 47 11.37 6.18 -3.76
C SER A 47 11.77 6.12 -2.30
N ARG A 48 11.54 7.20 -1.58
CA ARG A 48 11.88 7.30 -0.16
C ARG A 48 11.07 6.33 0.68
N ARG A 49 9.74 6.36 0.50
CA ARG A 49 8.85 5.56 1.33
C ARG A 49 8.96 4.07 1.02
N LEU A 50 9.19 3.73 -0.24
CA LEU A 50 9.40 2.33 -0.64
C LEU A 50 10.66 1.76 0.00
N ALA A 51 11.77 2.50 -0.05
CA ALA A 51 13.01 2.08 0.58
C ALA A 51 12.85 1.84 2.08
N LYS A 52 12.14 2.74 2.76
CA LYS A 52 11.87 2.59 4.19
C LYS A 52 10.99 1.38 4.49
N ALA A 53 9.91 1.23 3.72
CA ALA A 53 8.97 0.11 3.93
C ALA A 53 9.64 -1.23 3.65
N GLU A 54 10.58 -1.29 2.73
CA GLU A 54 11.34 -2.52 2.46
C GLU A 54 12.22 -2.91 3.65
N THR A 55 12.67 -1.95 4.45
CA THR A 55 13.38 -2.29 5.70
C THR A 55 12.45 -2.95 6.70
N TRP A 56 11.20 -2.50 6.77
CA TRP A 56 10.21 -3.15 7.64
C TRP A 56 9.89 -4.57 7.18
N LEU A 57 9.90 -4.80 5.87
CA LEU A 57 9.63 -6.11 5.30
C LEU A 57 10.68 -7.16 5.72
N GLN A 58 11.92 -6.75 5.95
CA GLN A 58 12.97 -7.65 6.42
C GLN A 58 12.62 -8.28 7.76
N GLN A 59 11.90 -7.55 8.61
CA GLN A 59 11.46 -8.04 9.91
C GLN A 59 10.06 -8.68 9.87
N ARG A 60 9.27 -8.38 8.84
CA ARG A 60 7.89 -8.83 8.70
C ARG A 60 7.62 -9.35 7.28
N PRO A 61 8.35 -10.40 6.83
CA PRO A 61 8.36 -10.78 5.40
C PRO A 61 7.04 -11.36 4.91
N THR A 62 6.13 -11.74 5.80
CA THR A 62 4.86 -12.36 5.43
C THR A 62 3.64 -11.58 5.92
N ASP A 63 3.83 -10.36 6.41
CA ASP A 63 2.74 -9.52 6.88
C ASP A 63 1.92 -9.02 5.69
N PRO A 64 0.64 -9.44 5.55
CA PRO A 64 -0.15 -9.06 4.38
C PRO A 64 -0.46 -7.56 4.34
N ASP A 65 -0.62 -6.90 5.48
CA ASP A 65 -0.86 -5.46 5.49
C ASP A 65 0.33 -4.69 4.96
N LEU A 66 1.54 -5.11 5.33
CA LEU A 66 2.76 -4.50 4.83
C LEU A 66 2.96 -4.80 3.33
N LEU A 67 2.72 -6.03 2.92
CA LEU A 67 2.83 -6.43 1.50
C LEU A 67 1.86 -5.63 0.63
N THR A 68 0.63 -5.44 1.09
CA THR A 68 -0.36 -4.63 0.36
C THR A 68 0.09 -3.17 0.29
N ALA A 69 0.62 -2.62 1.37
CA ALA A 69 1.14 -1.25 1.40
C ALA A 69 2.30 -1.08 0.42
N LEU A 70 3.22 -2.04 0.38
CA LEU A 70 4.31 -2.03 -0.61
C LEU A 70 3.78 -2.07 -2.04
N GLY A 71 2.76 -2.89 -2.28
CA GLY A 71 2.08 -2.93 -3.58
C GLY A 71 1.48 -1.59 -3.95
N MET A 72 0.82 -0.91 -3.02
CA MET A 72 0.25 0.41 -3.23
C MET A 72 1.33 1.46 -3.55
N LEU A 73 2.45 1.44 -2.81
CA LEU A 73 3.57 2.32 -3.10
C LEU A 73 4.10 2.11 -4.52
N CYS A 74 4.27 0.86 -4.91
CA CYS A 74 4.73 0.54 -6.26
C CYS A 74 3.74 0.99 -7.33
N LEU A 75 2.43 0.86 -7.09
CA LEU A 75 1.42 1.39 -8.00
C LEU A 75 1.54 2.89 -8.14
N ASN A 76 1.70 3.61 -7.03
CA ASN A 76 1.84 5.07 -7.05
C ASN A 76 3.09 5.52 -7.80
N GLY A 77 4.14 4.70 -7.79
CA GLY A 77 5.37 4.97 -8.51
C GLY A 77 5.42 4.36 -9.90
N GLN A 78 4.33 3.76 -10.36
CA GLN A 78 4.24 3.12 -11.68
C GLN A 78 5.25 1.97 -11.84
N LEU A 79 5.58 1.32 -10.74
CA LEU A 79 6.45 0.14 -10.72
C LEU A 79 5.58 -1.12 -10.81
N TRP A 80 5.02 -1.33 -12.01
CA TRP A 80 3.94 -2.31 -12.22
C TRP A 80 4.33 -3.74 -11.86
N GLY A 81 5.52 -4.19 -12.28
CA GLY A 81 5.99 -5.54 -11.99
C GLY A 81 6.18 -5.80 -10.50
N GLN A 82 6.78 -4.84 -9.79
CA GLN A 82 6.95 -4.94 -8.34
C GLN A 82 5.60 -4.90 -7.62
N ALA A 83 4.71 -4.02 -8.08
CA ALA A 83 3.36 -3.91 -7.52
C ALA A 83 2.65 -5.26 -7.58
N GLU A 84 2.66 -5.91 -8.74
CA GLU A 84 2.02 -7.20 -8.92
C GLU A 84 2.61 -8.24 -7.96
N ARG A 85 3.94 -8.31 -7.86
CA ARG A 85 4.59 -9.28 -6.99
C ARG A 85 4.20 -9.10 -5.52
N TYR A 86 4.22 -7.87 -5.02
CA TYR A 86 3.85 -7.61 -3.64
C TYR A 86 2.38 -7.93 -3.37
N LEU A 87 1.49 -7.54 -4.28
CA LEU A 87 0.06 -7.77 -4.09
C LEU A 87 -0.28 -9.25 -4.14
N LEU A 88 0.33 -10.01 -5.05
CA LEU A 88 0.12 -11.46 -5.12
C LEU A 88 0.69 -12.17 -3.87
N ARG A 89 1.83 -11.73 -3.37
CA ARG A 89 2.37 -12.24 -2.11
C ARG A 89 1.41 -11.98 -0.95
N SER A 90 0.82 -10.80 -0.90
CA SER A 90 -0.17 -10.48 0.13
C SER A 90 -1.36 -11.44 0.07
N LEU A 91 -1.90 -11.68 -1.13
CA LEU A 91 -3.03 -12.58 -1.31
C LEU A 91 -2.70 -14.02 -0.93
N SER A 92 -1.46 -14.45 -1.08
CA SER A 92 -1.04 -15.79 -0.67
C SER A 92 -1.13 -15.98 0.86
N ARG A 93 -1.17 -14.88 1.60
CA ARG A 93 -1.27 -14.89 3.06
C ARG A 93 -2.68 -14.62 3.56
N ARG A 94 -3.39 -13.71 2.88
CA ARG A 94 -4.74 -13.34 3.30
C ARG A 94 -5.52 -12.80 2.10
N SER A 95 -6.71 -13.35 1.86
CA SER A 95 -7.62 -12.79 0.86
C SER A 95 -8.25 -11.53 1.41
N ASP A 96 -8.18 -10.43 0.66
CA ASP A 96 -8.57 -9.11 1.12
C ASP A 96 -9.14 -8.30 -0.03
N ALA A 97 -10.28 -7.63 0.23
CA ALA A 97 -10.98 -6.85 -0.79
C ALA A 97 -10.11 -5.74 -1.36
N GLN A 98 -9.39 -5.03 -0.49
CA GLN A 98 -8.51 -3.93 -0.93
C GLN A 98 -7.41 -4.43 -1.85
N THR A 99 -6.79 -5.56 -1.50
CA THR A 99 -5.70 -6.12 -2.31
C THR A 99 -6.19 -6.55 -3.68
N HIS A 100 -7.37 -7.17 -3.75
CA HIS A 100 -7.98 -7.50 -5.05
C HIS A 100 -8.32 -6.25 -5.85
N ALA A 101 -8.83 -5.20 -5.20
CA ALA A 101 -9.14 -3.93 -5.88
C ALA A 101 -7.86 -3.27 -6.44
N LEU A 102 -6.76 -3.33 -5.70
CA LEU A 102 -5.48 -2.80 -6.16
C LEU A 102 -4.97 -3.59 -7.38
N LEU A 103 -5.11 -4.91 -7.38
CA LEU A 103 -4.78 -5.72 -8.55
C LEU A 103 -5.70 -5.42 -9.73
N GLY A 104 -6.99 -5.20 -9.48
CA GLY A 104 -7.91 -4.78 -10.51
C GLY A 104 -7.46 -3.49 -11.18
N SER A 105 -7.09 -2.49 -10.37
CA SER A 105 -6.55 -1.22 -10.87
C SER A 105 -5.27 -1.42 -11.67
N LEU A 106 -4.36 -2.26 -11.17
CA LEU A 106 -3.11 -2.57 -11.86
C LEU A 106 -3.37 -3.16 -13.24
N TYR A 107 -4.24 -4.17 -13.31
CA TYR A 107 -4.52 -4.84 -14.58
C TYR A 107 -5.28 -3.95 -15.56
N ASP A 108 -6.10 -3.01 -15.06
CA ASP A 108 -6.68 -1.97 -15.92
C ASP A 108 -5.58 -1.10 -16.55
N ARG A 109 -4.57 -0.72 -15.76
CA ARG A 109 -3.44 0.07 -16.26
C ARG A 109 -2.60 -0.69 -17.27
N LEU A 110 -2.52 -2.01 -17.13
CA LEU A 110 -1.74 -2.86 -18.03
C LEU A 110 -2.54 -3.32 -19.26
N ASP A 111 -3.76 -2.83 -19.41
CA ASP A 111 -4.66 -3.21 -20.51
C ASP A 111 -4.91 -4.73 -20.53
N ARG A 112 -5.17 -5.29 -19.34
CA ARG A 112 -5.52 -6.69 -19.16
C ARG A 112 -6.92 -6.77 -18.54
N PRO A 113 -7.98 -6.51 -19.34
CA PRO A 113 -9.33 -6.34 -18.80
C PRO A 113 -9.91 -7.62 -18.19
N ALA A 114 -9.58 -8.78 -18.70
CA ALA A 114 -10.10 -10.03 -18.15
C ALA A 114 -9.56 -10.27 -16.72
N ASP A 115 -8.28 -10.01 -16.49
CA ASP A 115 -7.68 -10.11 -15.17
C ASP A 115 -8.24 -9.05 -14.24
N ALA A 116 -8.41 -7.82 -14.74
CA ALA A 116 -8.98 -6.72 -13.96
C ALA A 116 -10.39 -7.08 -13.48
N VAL A 117 -11.27 -7.55 -14.37
CA VAL A 117 -12.63 -7.92 -14.00
C VAL A 117 -12.64 -9.04 -12.97
N ARG A 118 -11.78 -10.04 -13.13
CA ARG A 118 -11.69 -11.14 -12.17
C ARG A 118 -11.38 -10.62 -10.76
N HIS A 119 -10.41 -9.74 -10.63
CA HIS A 119 -10.03 -9.21 -9.31
C HIS A 119 -11.08 -8.22 -8.76
N TRP A 120 -11.70 -7.41 -9.60
CA TRP A 120 -12.81 -6.56 -9.16
C TRP A 120 -13.98 -7.38 -8.62
N ARG A 121 -14.31 -8.49 -9.28
CA ARG A 121 -15.37 -9.40 -8.79
C ARG A 121 -15.00 -10.02 -7.45
N LEU A 122 -13.75 -10.45 -7.29
CA LEU A 122 -13.27 -10.99 -6.02
C LEU A 122 -13.32 -9.95 -4.92
N ALA A 123 -12.94 -8.71 -5.21
CA ALA A 123 -13.04 -7.62 -4.25
C ALA A 123 -14.49 -7.42 -3.79
N LEU A 124 -15.43 -7.38 -4.73
CA LEU A 124 -16.86 -7.23 -4.39
C LEU A 124 -17.39 -8.38 -3.54
N SER A 125 -16.95 -9.61 -3.83
CA SER A 125 -17.42 -10.78 -3.09
C SER A 125 -16.95 -10.79 -1.63
N LEU A 126 -15.89 -10.04 -1.30
CA LEU A 126 -15.35 -9.95 0.04
C LEU A 126 -15.92 -8.78 0.84
N ILE A 127 -16.71 -7.91 0.20
CA ILE A 127 -17.41 -6.82 0.89
C ILE A 127 -18.75 -7.35 1.35
N HIS A 128 -18.93 -7.48 2.65
CA HIS A 128 -20.18 -7.92 3.24
C HIS A 128 -21.09 -6.71 3.46
N ILE A 129 -22.18 -6.71 2.75
CA ILE A 129 -23.15 -5.63 2.84
C ILE A 129 -24.40 -6.15 3.54
#